data_fbaf77e9dd676ab9c258158050a81180
#
_entry.id   fbaf77e9dd676ab9c258158050a81180
#
_cell.length_a   1.000
_cell.length_b   1.000
_cell.length_c   1.000
_cell.angle_alpha   90.00
_cell.angle_beta   90.00
_cell.angle_gamma   90.00
#
_symmetry.space_group_name_H-M   'P 1'
#
loop_
_entity.id
_entity.type
_entity.pdbx_description
1 polymer ?
#
loop_
_entity_poly.entity_id
_entity_poly.type
_entity_poly.pdbx_seq_one_letter_code
_entity_poly.pdbx_strand_id
1 'polypeptide(L)'
;MSAFAFPLLTRCIDESDTIIDETSTVTDDGSSSTNSSTTSSDCTLTNTETAGPYPTHSPGSLVREDIRGDRTGIELDVEITILDQSQSCLPLEGALVDIWHCDKDGNYSEYSGYTSSSFLRGRQAADENGKVAFTTIFPGWYNGRATHIHVHVYTASGKSIKVTQIAFPEGSNSAVVQVNSSTANGYTKGMSGYTYNSSDNVFSDGVSTEMAIVSGSISEGFKLTHSIVAAS
;
A
#
# COMPACT_ATOMS: atom_id res chain seq x y z
N MET A 1 -32.09 -50.19 13.52
CA MET A 1 -33.50 -50.02 13.90
C MET A 1 -33.64 -48.75 14.69
N SER A 2 -34.40 -47.85 14.19
CA SER A 2 -35.28 -46.77 14.64
C SER A 2 -35.17 -45.56 13.76
N ALA A 3 -36.16 -45.46 12.92
CA ALA A 3 -36.50 -44.25 12.16
C ALA A 3 -37.32 -43.33 13.07
N PHE A 4 -37.16 -42.03 12.93
CA PHE A 4 -38.21 -41.08 13.34
C PHE A 4 -38.37 -39.99 12.28
N ALA A 5 -39.67 -39.77 12.03
CA ALA A 5 -40.30 -39.10 10.91
C ALA A 5 -40.38 -37.59 11.09
N PHE A 6 -40.50 -36.91 9.92
CA PHE A 6 -40.97 -35.53 9.75
C PHE A 6 -42.44 -35.34 10.18
N PRO A 7 -42.83 -34.08 10.47
CA PRO A 7 -44.11 -33.64 9.95
C PRO A 7 -43.99 -32.35 9.07
N LEU A 8 -44.63 -32.48 7.90
CA LEU A 8 -45.12 -31.35 7.11
C LEU A 8 -46.20 -30.60 7.90
N LEU A 9 -46.23 -29.29 7.72
CA LEU A 9 -47.42 -28.50 7.98
C LEU A 9 -47.70 -27.57 6.80
N THR A 10 -48.95 -27.66 6.37
CA THR A 10 -49.59 -27.17 5.16
C THR A 10 -50.20 -25.77 5.41
N ARG A 11 -49.98 -24.85 4.46
CA ARG A 11 -50.91 -23.94 3.78
C ARG A 11 -52.01 -23.19 4.54
N CYS A 12 -52.04 -21.88 4.35
CA CYS A 12 -53.29 -21.16 4.12
C CYS A 12 -53.07 -20.04 3.07
N ILE A 13 -53.92 -20.05 2.06
CA ILE A 13 -54.13 -19.07 1.01
C ILE A 13 -55.26 -18.18 1.51
N ASP A 14 -55.18 -16.89 1.28
CA ASP A 14 -56.38 -16.06 1.21
C ASP A 14 -56.23 -15.05 0.08
N GLU A 15 -57.25 -15.13 -0.83
CA GLU A 15 -57.46 -14.27 -1.97
C GLU A 15 -58.40 -13.14 -1.61
N SER A 16 -58.15 -11.94 -2.08
CA SER A 16 -59.22 -11.07 -2.52
C SER A 16 -58.74 -10.00 -3.50
N ASP A 17 -59.36 -10.09 -4.67
CA ASP A 17 -59.36 -9.19 -5.82
C ASP A 17 -59.55 -7.69 -5.51
N THR A 18 -58.91 -6.87 -6.33
CA THR A 18 -59.61 -5.80 -7.06
C THR A 18 -58.79 -5.33 -8.28
N ILE A 19 -59.39 -5.41 -9.42
CA ILE A 19 -58.98 -4.96 -10.75
C ILE A 19 -59.25 -3.44 -10.84
N ILE A 20 -58.32 -2.66 -11.37
CA ILE A 20 -58.61 -1.51 -12.24
C ILE A 20 -57.53 -1.42 -13.34
N ASP A 21 -58.01 -1.42 -14.56
CA ASP A 21 -57.37 -1.19 -15.84
C ASP A 21 -57.09 0.30 -16.03
N GLU A 22 -55.92 0.66 -16.54
CA GLU A 22 -55.78 1.77 -17.49
C GLU A 22 -54.39 1.69 -18.22
N THR A 23 -54.51 1.66 -19.50
CA THR A 23 -53.54 1.66 -20.56
C THR A 23 -52.69 2.91 -20.60
N SER A 24 -51.36 2.80 -20.68
CA SER A 24 -50.53 3.78 -21.37
C SER A 24 -49.21 3.18 -21.80
N THR A 25 -49.04 3.15 -23.10
CA THR A 25 -47.81 2.89 -23.84
C THR A 25 -46.76 3.95 -23.59
N VAL A 26 -45.54 3.56 -23.20
CA VAL A 26 -44.32 4.33 -23.48
C VAL A 26 -43.13 3.39 -23.69
N THR A 27 -42.49 3.66 -24.75
CA THR A 27 -41.32 3.11 -25.41
C THR A 27 -40.12 2.89 -24.50
N ASP A 28 -39.44 1.76 -24.80
CA ASP A 28 -38.09 1.34 -24.59
C ASP A 28 -37.05 2.49 -24.69
N ASP A 29 -36.21 2.60 -23.73
CA ASP A 29 -34.75 2.76 -23.79
C ASP A 29 -34.18 2.91 -22.37
N GLY A 30 -33.62 1.84 -21.84
CA GLY A 30 -33.06 1.82 -20.50
C GLY A 30 -31.72 1.11 -20.46
N SER A 31 -30.74 1.67 -21.12
CA SER A 31 -29.34 1.31 -20.85
C SER A 31 -29.03 1.58 -19.38
N SER A 32 -29.05 0.55 -18.55
CA SER A 32 -28.60 0.62 -17.18
C SER A 32 -27.08 0.68 -17.16
N SER A 33 -26.54 1.90 -17.32
CA SER A 33 -25.18 2.19 -16.98
C SER A 33 -25.06 2.16 -15.46
N THR A 34 -24.52 1.08 -14.91
CA THR A 34 -24.03 1.06 -13.54
C THR A 34 -22.85 2.01 -13.46
N ASN A 35 -23.12 3.27 -13.18
CA ASN A 35 -22.11 4.20 -12.72
C ASN A 35 -21.58 3.67 -11.38
N SER A 36 -20.50 2.90 -11.43
CA SER A 36 -19.59 2.77 -10.33
C SER A 36 -19.02 4.16 -10.09
N SER A 37 -19.55 4.86 -9.09
CA SER A 37 -18.95 6.09 -8.60
C SER A 37 -17.59 5.74 -8.00
N THR A 38 -16.56 5.69 -8.82
CA THR A 38 -15.20 5.90 -8.37
C THR A 38 -15.18 7.28 -7.73
N THR A 39 -15.08 7.32 -6.40
CA THR A 39 -14.66 8.52 -5.69
C THR A 39 -13.44 9.04 -6.45
N SER A 40 -13.53 10.26 -6.97
CA SER A 40 -12.38 10.94 -7.54
C SER A 40 -11.34 11.06 -6.42
N SER A 41 -10.37 10.16 -6.37
CA SER A 41 -9.14 10.42 -5.65
C SER A 41 -8.60 11.71 -6.24
N ASP A 42 -8.34 12.71 -5.40
CA ASP A 42 -7.70 13.94 -5.85
C ASP A 42 -6.46 13.55 -6.62
N CYS A 43 -6.43 13.90 -7.93
CA CYS A 43 -5.32 13.62 -8.83
C CYS A 43 -4.17 14.60 -8.52
N THR A 44 -3.82 14.67 -7.23
CA THR A 44 -2.77 15.53 -6.71
C THR A 44 -1.44 14.80 -6.81
N LEU A 45 -0.45 15.46 -7.41
CA LEU A 45 0.92 14.92 -7.45
C LEU A 45 1.39 14.58 -6.04
N THR A 46 1.95 13.39 -5.89
CA THR A 46 2.66 13.01 -4.67
C THR A 46 3.86 13.94 -4.48
N ASN A 47 4.12 14.38 -3.25
CA ASN A 47 5.28 15.21 -2.93
C ASN A 47 6.56 14.54 -3.43
N THR A 48 7.54 15.36 -3.79
CA THR A 48 8.86 14.87 -4.22
C THR A 48 9.81 14.95 -3.05
N GLU A 49 10.40 13.81 -2.72
CA GLU A 49 11.32 13.69 -1.62
C GLU A 49 12.75 13.37 -2.11
N THR A 50 13.69 13.50 -1.22
CA THR A 50 15.06 13.08 -1.49
C THR A 50 15.18 11.57 -1.57
N ALA A 51 16.02 11.07 -2.49
CA ALA A 51 16.44 9.66 -2.48
C ALA A 51 17.24 9.29 -1.20
N GLY A 52 17.56 10.27 -0.37
CA GLY A 52 18.34 10.07 0.85
C GLY A 52 19.80 9.70 0.58
N PRO A 53 20.54 9.37 1.64
CA PRO A 53 21.95 9.01 1.52
C PRO A 53 22.19 7.57 1.06
N TYR A 54 21.14 6.76 0.90
CA TYR A 54 21.24 5.31 0.67
C TYR A 54 20.45 4.81 -0.54
N PRO A 55 20.47 5.49 -1.72
CA PRO A 55 19.77 4.99 -2.90
C PRO A 55 20.34 3.67 -3.38
N THR A 56 19.54 2.87 -4.08
CA THR A 56 19.97 1.58 -4.65
C THR A 56 21.00 1.80 -5.78
N HIS A 57 22.14 1.13 -5.71
CA HIS A 57 23.22 1.31 -6.70
C HIS A 57 22.88 0.73 -8.06
N SER A 58 22.27 -0.46 -8.11
CA SER A 58 21.98 -1.18 -9.34
C SER A 58 20.56 -1.76 -9.34
N PRO A 59 19.52 -0.92 -9.42
CA PRO A 59 18.13 -1.37 -9.27
C PRO A 59 17.73 -2.44 -10.29
N GLY A 60 18.23 -2.37 -11.51
CA GLY A 60 17.93 -3.36 -12.56
C GLY A 60 18.38 -4.78 -12.25
N SER A 61 19.31 -4.97 -11.32
CA SER A 61 19.74 -6.30 -10.85
C SER A 61 18.87 -6.86 -9.71
N LEU A 62 17.94 -6.07 -9.20
CA LEU A 62 17.12 -6.38 -8.01
C LEU A 62 15.64 -6.54 -8.37
N VAL A 63 15.32 -7.08 -9.55
CA VAL A 63 13.95 -7.39 -9.95
C VAL A 63 13.47 -8.59 -9.14
N ARG A 64 12.65 -8.33 -8.11
CA ARG A 64 12.13 -9.34 -7.18
C ARG A 64 10.97 -8.78 -6.36
N GLU A 65 10.07 -9.68 -5.96
CA GLU A 65 8.93 -9.39 -5.08
C GLU A 65 9.34 -9.51 -3.61
N ASP A 66 9.92 -10.65 -3.22
CA ASP A 66 10.46 -10.82 -1.86
C ASP A 66 11.81 -10.11 -1.74
N ILE A 67 11.80 -9.01 -1.01
CA ILE A 67 12.99 -8.17 -0.81
C ILE A 67 13.67 -8.38 0.54
N ARG A 68 13.18 -9.30 1.38
CA ARG A 68 13.71 -9.52 2.75
C ARG A 68 15.19 -9.87 2.77
N GLY A 69 15.62 -10.71 1.81
CA GLY A 69 16.98 -11.25 1.84
C GLY A 69 17.19 -12.09 3.09
N ASP A 70 18.23 -11.75 3.85
CA ASP A 70 18.58 -12.40 5.12
C ASP A 70 17.99 -11.68 6.36
N ARG A 71 17.14 -10.67 6.17
CA ARG A 71 16.56 -9.90 7.28
C ARG A 71 15.34 -10.62 7.87
N THR A 72 15.23 -10.53 9.19
CA THR A 72 14.10 -11.05 9.96
C THR A 72 13.40 -9.91 10.68
N GLY A 73 12.08 -9.99 10.77
CA GLY A 73 11.22 -8.99 11.40
C GLY A 73 9.75 -9.38 11.28
N ILE A 74 8.88 -8.47 11.64
CA ILE A 74 7.43 -8.61 11.41
C ILE A 74 7.18 -8.42 9.92
N GLU A 75 6.45 -9.33 9.30
CA GLU A 75 6.16 -9.30 7.86
C GLU A 75 5.36 -8.06 7.49
N LEU A 76 5.70 -7.47 6.36
CA LEU A 76 4.98 -6.36 5.75
C LEU A 76 4.81 -6.65 4.25
N ASP A 77 3.56 -6.79 3.82
CA ASP A 77 3.20 -6.78 2.42
C ASP A 77 2.95 -5.34 1.97
N VAL A 78 3.62 -4.92 0.91
CA VAL A 78 3.54 -3.56 0.35
C VAL A 78 2.88 -3.63 -1.02
N GLU A 79 1.77 -2.93 -1.21
CA GLU A 79 1.11 -2.74 -2.50
C GLU A 79 1.13 -1.25 -2.85
N ILE A 80 1.74 -0.90 -3.98
CA ILE A 80 1.80 0.49 -4.47
C ILE A 80 1.10 0.56 -5.82
N THR A 81 0.22 1.55 -6.00
CA THR A 81 -0.42 1.84 -7.29
C THR A 81 0.18 3.12 -7.86
N ILE A 82 0.66 3.07 -9.08
CA ILE A 82 1.20 4.23 -9.79
C ILE A 82 0.13 4.80 -10.72
N LEU A 83 -0.14 6.08 -10.57
CA LEU A 83 -1.13 6.82 -11.35
C LEU A 83 -0.44 7.95 -12.13
N ASP A 84 -0.89 8.19 -13.37
CA ASP A 84 -0.34 9.24 -14.22
C ASP A 84 -1.23 10.48 -14.21
N GLN A 85 -0.75 11.57 -13.62
CA GLN A 85 -1.47 12.84 -13.59
C GLN A 85 -1.72 13.38 -15.01
N SER A 86 -0.78 13.18 -15.93
CA SER A 86 -0.91 13.67 -17.31
C SER A 86 -2.04 12.97 -18.08
N GLN A 87 -2.48 11.82 -17.59
CA GLN A 87 -3.58 11.04 -18.11
C GLN A 87 -4.77 10.97 -17.14
N SER A 88 -5.04 12.03 -16.40
CA SER A 88 -6.17 12.11 -15.46
C SER A 88 -6.16 11.01 -14.39
N CYS A 89 -4.99 10.68 -13.89
CA CYS A 89 -4.76 9.63 -12.89
C CYS A 89 -5.18 8.22 -13.32
N LEU A 90 -5.10 7.92 -14.60
CA LEU A 90 -5.16 6.53 -15.02
C LEU A 90 -3.95 5.75 -14.52
N PRO A 91 -4.09 4.43 -14.31
CA PRO A 91 -2.98 3.57 -13.97
C PRO A 91 -1.81 3.69 -14.95
N LEU A 92 -0.59 3.76 -14.44
CA LEU A 92 0.63 3.81 -15.26
C LEU A 92 1.22 2.40 -15.42
N GLU A 93 0.69 1.65 -16.39
CA GLU A 93 1.19 0.31 -16.74
C GLU A 93 2.66 0.35 -17.15
N GLY A 94 3.41 -0.67 -16.72
CA GLY A 94 4.82 -0.86 -17.07
C GLY A 94 5.78 0.10 -16.35
N ALA A 95 5.31 0.99 -15.49
CA ALA A 95 6.17 1.84 -14.69
C ALA A 95 7.14 0.97 -13.87
N LEU A 96 8.44 1.29 -13.89
CA LEU A 96 9.40 0.61 -13.03
C LEU A 96 9.41 1.29 -11.67
N VAL A 97 9.22 0.51 -10.62
CA VAL A 97 9.13 0.99 -9.24
C VAL A 97 10.23 0.35 -8.41
N ASP A 98 11.12 1.17 -7.88
CA ASP A 98 12.12 0.75 -6.90
C ASP A 98 11.64 1.11 -5.52
N ILE A 99 11.79 0.19 -4.57
CA ILE A 99 11.66 0.50 -3.15
C ILE A 99 12.90 0.10 -2.38
N TRP A 100 13.19 0.83 -1.32
CA TRP A 100 14.21 0.44 -0.34
C TRP A 100 13.90 1.06 1.02
N HIS A 101 14.34 0.37 2.08
CA HIS A 101 14.19 0.86 3.45
C HIS A 101 15.25 0.23 4.38
N CYS A 102 15.35 0.74 5.60
CA CYS A 102 16.24 0.18 6.61
C CYS A 102 15.67 -1.10 7.23
N ASP A 103 16.53 -1.93 7.80
CA ASP A 103 16.12 -3.06 8.62
C ASP A 103 15.53 -2.59 9.98
N LYS A 104 15.11 -3.55 10.81
CA LYS A 104 14.53 -3.27 12.14
C LYS A 104 15.46 -2.50 13.09
N ASP A 105 16.77 -2.51 12.83
CA ASP A 105 17.79 -1.84 13.61
C ASP A 105 18.22 -0.48 13.02
N GLY A 106 17.68 -0.12 11.85
CA GLY A 106 17.96 1.13 11.14
C GLY A 106 19.12 1.06 10.16
N ASN A 107 19.55 -0.14 9.73
CA ASN A 107 20.66 -0.32 8.80
C ASN A 107 20.16 -0.43 7.35
N TYR A 108 20.96 0.09 6.42
CA TYR A 108 20.72 -0.04 4.99
C TYR A 108 21.75 -0.98 4.34
N SER A 109 21.28 -1.88 3.48
CA SER A 109 22.15 -2.66 2.61
C SER A 109 22.87 -1.76 1.59
N GLU A 110 23.89 -2.29 0.93
CA GLU A 110 24.79 -1.60 -0.04
C GLU A 110 25.67 -0.50 0.58
N TYR A 111 25.48 -0.18 1.85
CA TYR A 111 26.22 0.90 2.54
C TYR A 111 26.91 0.38 3.80
N SER A 112 27.46 1.30 4.60
CA SER A 112 28.35 1.03 5.73
C SER A 112 27.96 -0.21 6.55
N GLY A 113 28.87 -1.18 6.62
CA GLY A 113 28.65 -2.47 7.29
C GLY A 113 27.95 -3.55 6.44
N TYR A 114 27.30 -3.17 5.31
CA TYR A 114 26.52 -4.08 4.47
C TYR A 114 26.76 -3.89 2.97
N THR A 115 27.97 -3.48 2.58
CA THR A 115 28.30 -3.12 1.19
C THR A 115 28.13 -4.25 0.18
N SER A 116 28.18 -5.51 0.63
CA SER A 116 28.00 -6.70 -0.20
C SER A 116 26.57 -7.29 -0.12
N SER A 117 25.68 -6.63 0.58
CA SER A 117 24.29 -7.08 0.77
C SER A 117 23.32 -6.19 0.00
N SER A 118 22.18 -6.76 -0.38
CA SER A 118 21.12 -6.02 -1.10
C SER A 118 19.73 -6.24 -0.47
N PHE A 119 19.68 -6.59 0.83
CA PHE A 119 18.42 -6.81 1.53
C PHE A 119 17.55 -5.53 1.54
N LEU A 120 16.24 -5.74 1.59
CA LEU A 120 15.21 -4.70 1.70
C LEU A 120 15.29 -3.65 0.58
N ARG A 121 15.65 -4.13 -0.63
CA ARG A 121 15.66 -3.38 -1.89
C ARG A 121 15.07 -4.25 -2.99
N GLY A 122 14.23 -3.67 -3.83
CA GLY A 122 13.66 -4.38 -4.97
C GLY A 122 13.11 -3.45 -6.03
N ARG A 123 12.96 -4.01 -7.24
CA ARG A 123 12.31 -3.40 -8.40
C ARG A 123 11.20 -4.30 -8.89
N GLN A 124 10.07 -3.71 -9.24
CA GLN A 124 8.97 -4.35 -9.96
C GLN A 124 8.51 -3.47 -11.12
N ALA A 125 7.93 -4.09 -12.14
CA ALA A 125 7.19 -3.38 -13.17
C ALA A 125 5.70 -3.40 -12.80
N ALA A 126 5.04 -2.26 -12.91
CA ALA A 126 3.63 -2.13 -12.62
C ALA A 126 2.78 -2.92 -13.64
N ASP A 127 1.74 -3.58 -13.15
CA ASP A 127 0.77 -4.32 -13.95
C ASP A 127 -0.18 -3.37 -14.74
N GLU A 128 -1.16 -3.94 -15.42
CA GLU A 128 -2.19 -3.20 -16.16
C GLU A 128 -3.03 -2.25 -15.30
N ASN A 129 -3.08 -2.48 -13.99
CA ASN A 129 -3.75 -1.63 -13.01
C ASN A 129 -2.79 -0.64 -12.34
N GLY A 130 -1.56 -0.51 -12.83
CA GLY A 130 -0.52 0.34 -12.27
C GLY A 130 0.08 -0.18 -10.95
N LYS A 131 -0.14 -1.45 -10.59
CA LYS A 131 0.22 -2.01 -9.28
C LYS A 131 1.56 -2.74 -9.30
N VAL A 132 2.28 -2.58 -8.20
CA VAL A 132 3.43 -3.40 -7.82
C VAL A 132 3.22 -3.95 -6.41
N ALA A 133 3.77 -5.13 -6.13
CA ALA A 133 3.71 -5.77 -4.82
C ALA A 133 5.10 -6.20 -4.36
N PHE A 134 5.35 -6.03 -3.05
CA PHE A 134 6.59 -6.49 -2.41
C PHE A 134 6.28 -7.13 -1.07
N THR A 135 6.96 -8.24 -0.79
CA THR A 135 7.00 -8.83 0.55
C THR A 135 8.31 -8.43 1.24
N THR A 136 8.19 -7.86 2.42
CA THR A 136 9.31 -7.34 3.19
C THR A 136 9.12 -7.54 4.70
N ILE A 137 9.93 -6.86 5.51
CA ILE A 137 9.71 -6.72 6.95
C ILE A 137 9.29 -5.28 7.26
N PHE A 138 8.56 -5.10 8.34
CA PHE A 138 8.22 -3.76 8.82
C PHE A 138 9.51 -2.97 9.11
N PRO A 139 9.69 -1.77 8.51
CA PRO A 139 10.90 -0.99 8.72
C PRO A 139 11.08 -0.60 10.19
N GLY A 140 12.31 -0.61 10.67
CA GLY A 140 12.67 0.12 11.87
C GLY A 140 12.74 1.62 11.61
N TRP A 141 13.60 2.27 12.35
CA TRP A 141 13.89 3.70 12.17
C TRP A 141 15.37 3.99 12.46
N TYR A 142 15.89 5.06 11.92
CA TYR A 142 17.21 5.56 12.27
C TYR A 142 17.14 7.02 12.75
N ASN A 143 18.18 7.47 13.44
CA ASN A 143 18.16 8.76 14.14
C ASN A 143 17.83 9.93 13.19
N GLY A 144 16.88 10.75 13.60
CA GLY A 144 16.47 11.95 12.89
C GLY A 144 15.41 11.70 11.81
N ARG A 145 14.95 10.45 11.62
CA ARG A 145 13.94 10.11 10.62
C ARG A 145 12.77 9.32 11.24
N ALA A 146 11.59 9.59 10.73
CA ALA A 146 10.40 8.75 10.94
C ALA A 146 10.55 7.40 10.22
N THR A 147 9.74 6.42 10.56
CA THR A 147 9.63 5.16 9.78
C THR A 147 9.13 5.47 8.38
N HIS A 148 9.87 5.05 7.36
CA HIS A 148 9.53 5.33 5.95
C HIS A 148 10.05 4.26 5.01
N ILE A 149 9.47 4.23 3.79
CA ILE A 149 9.96 3.46 2.65
C ILE A 149 10.29 4.45 1.54
N HIS A 150 11.49 4.40 1.00
CA HIS A 150 11.87 5.15 -0.20
C HIS A 150 11.26 4.54 -1.44
N VAL A 151 10.84 5.39 -2.38
CA VAL A 151 10.31 4.96 -3.68
C VAL A 151 10.91 5.80 -4.80
N HIS A 152 11.29 5.14 -5.89
CA HIS A 152 11.70 5.79 -7.12
C HIS A 152 10.92 5.19 -8.29
N VAL A 153 10.16 6.01 -9.00
CA VAL A 153 9.32 5.60 -10.12
C VAL A 153 9.95 6.08 -11.42
N TYR A 154 9.96 5.19 -12.40
CA TYR A 154 10.43 5.46 -13.76
C TYR A 154 9.34 5.08 -14.76
N THR A 155 9.35 5.66 -15.94
CA THR A 155 8.59 5.13 -17.08
C THR A 155 9.07 3.72 -17.44
N ALA A 156 8.30 2.99 -18.24
CA ALA A 156 8.72 1.69 -18.79
C ALA A 156 10.05 1.77 -19.59
N SER A 157 10.37 2.95 -20.15
CA SER A 157 11.64 3.21 -20.85
C SER A 157 12.81 3.55 -19.92
N GLY A 158 12.57 3.67 -18.61
CA GLY A 158 13.61 3.95 -17.60
C GLY A 158 13.86 5.44 -17.35
N LYS A 159 13.02 6.37 -17.86
CA LYS A 159 13.08 7.79 -17.50
C LYS A 159 12.55 7.97 -16.08
N SER A 160 13.33 8.58 -15.18
CA SER A 160 12.89 8.95 -13.83
C SER A 160 11.75 9.97 -13.88
N ILE A 161 10.65 9.70 -13.17
CA ILE A 161 9.47 10.57 -13.14
C ILE A 161 9.04 10.97 -11.72
N LYS A 162 9.42 10.20 -10.70
CA LYS A 162 9.11 10.53 -9.31
C LYS A 162 10.14 9.91 -8.35
N VAL A 163 10.65 10.72 -7.43
CA VAL A 163 11.33 10.26 -6.21
C VAL A 163 10.50 10.73 -5.04
N THR A 164 10.15 9.84 -4.14
CA THR A 164 9.33 10.14 -2.96
C THR A 164 9.64 9.17 -1.83
N GLN A 165 8.95 9.33 -0.72
CA GLN A 165 9.00 8.40 0.41
C GLN A 165 7.58 8.13 0.90
N ILE A 166 7.31 6.93 1.36
CA ILE A 166 6.02 6.57 1.97
C ILE A 166 6.15 6.76 3.47
N ALA A 167 5.29 7.61 4.03
CA ALA A 167 5.15 7.85 5.45
C ALA A 167 4.17 6.84 6.08
N PHE A 168 4.43 6.46 7.31
CA PHE A 168 3.58 5.55 8.07
C PHE A 168 2.66 6.32 9.02
N PRO A 169 1.40 5.86 9.23
CA PRO A 169 0.54 6.42 10.26
C PRO A 169 1.17 6.32 11.64
N GLU A 170 1.08 7.40 12.40
CA GLU A 170 1.62 7.50 13.76
C GLU A 170 0.50 7.78 14.76
N GLY A 171 0.67 7.32 15.98
CA GLY A 171 -0.30 7.44 17.06
C GLY A 171 -0.13 6.29 18.05
N SER A 172 -0.74 6.39 19.21
CA SER A 172 -0.53 5.44 20.32
C SER A 172 -0.81 3.97 19.98
N ASN A 173 -1.70 3.71 19.01
CA ASN A 173 -2.08 2.37 18.59
C ASN A 173 -1.66 2.07 17.14
N SER A 174 -0.81 2.89 16.53
CA SER A 174 -0.33 2.67 15.17
C SER A 174 0.55 1.43 15.07
N ALA A 175 0.66 0.87 13.86
CA ALA A 175 1.57 -0.23 13.57
C ALA A 175 3.02 0.14 13.95
N VAL A 176 3.45 1.38 13.71
CA VAL A 176 4.78 1.88 14.08
C VAL A 176 5.05 1.68 15.57
N VAL A 177 4.11 2.09 16.43
CA VAL A 177 4.26 1.95 17.89
C VAL A 177 4.20 0.49 18.32
N GLN A 178 3.23 -0.28 17.79
CA GLN A 178 3.11 -1.71 18.11
C GLN A 178 4.38 -2.47 17.76
N VAL A 179 4.91 -2.27 16.55
CA VAL A 179 6.11 -2.97 16.06
C VAL A 179 7.34 -2.57 16.85
N ASN A 180 7.61 -1.27 17.02
CA ASN A 180 8.80 -0.82 17.73
C ASN A 180 8.75 -1.11 19.24
N SER A 181 7.59 -1.42 19.79
CA SER A 181 7.46 -1.92 21.16
C SER A 181 7.59 -3.44 21.26
N SER A 182 7.74 -4.15 20.15
CA SER A 182 7.78 -5.62 20.07
C SER A 182 9.19 -6.17 20.20
N THR A 183 9.77 -6.06 21.40
CA THR A 183 11.14 -6.57 21.67
C THR A 183 11.27 -8.08 21.44
N ALA A 184 10.19 -8.85 21.64
CA ALA A 184 10.14 -10.30 21.38
C ALA A 184 10.37 -10.61 19.87
N ASN A 185 10.04 -9.69 18.97
CA ASN A 185 10.28 -9.81 17.52
C ASN A 185 11.55 -9.06 17.06
N GLY A 186 12.39 -8.67 18.02
CA GLY A 186 13.72 -8.10 17.75
C GLY A 186 13.75 -6.60 17.50
N TYR A 187 12.65 -5.86 17.68
CA TYR A 187 12.63 -4.39 17.59
C TYR A 187 13.05 -3.78 18.94
N THR A 188 14.32 -3.95 19.27
CA THR A 188 14.85 -3.63 20.61
C THR A 188 15.11 -2.13 20.83
N LYS A 189 15.10 -1.34 19.76
CA LYS A 189 15.32 0.11 19.82
C LYS A 189 14.19 0.85 20.53
N GLY A 190 12.97 0.33 20.44
CA GLY A 190 11.78 0.96 21.03
C GLY A 190 11.44 2.30 20.39
N MET A 191 10.65 3.10 21.11
CA MET A 191 10.23 4.45 20.66
C MET A 191 11.04 5.58 21.29
N SER A 192 12.02 5.27 22.15
CA SER A 192 12.85 6.31 22.76
C SER A 192 13.76 6.98 21.72
N GLY A 193 13.61 8.28 21.53
CA GLY A 193 14.34 9.03 20.49
C GLY A 193 13.79 8.89 19.08
N TYR A 194 12.62 8.30 18.91
CA TYR A 194 11.92 8.22 17.62
C TYR A 194 11.57 9.64 17.11
N THR A 195 11.82 9.89 15.84
CA THR A 195 11.40 11.12 15.15
C THR A 195 10.05 10.89 14.50
N TYR A 196 9.06 11.69 14.88
CA TYR A 196 7.72 11.64 14.28
C TYR A 196 7.67 12.36 12.93
N ASN A 197 6.74 12.01 12.05
CA ASN A 197 6.54 12.66 10.75
C ASN A 197 6.55 14.18 10.85
N SER A 198 5.86 14.72 11.85
CA SER A 198 5.76 16.17 12.08
C SER A 198 7.08 16.85 12.49
N SER A 199 8.09 16.08 12.84
CA SER A 199 9.42 16.56 13.26
C SER A 199 10.53 16.08 12.31
N ASP A 200 10.18 15.30 11.28
CA ASP A 200 11.10 14.81 10.27
C ASP A 200 11.33 15.92 9.23
N ASN A 201 12.57 16.30 9.02
CA ASN A 201 12.92 17.41 8.12
C ASN A 201 12.66 17.10 6.65
N VAL A 202 12.58 15.83 6.24
CA VAL A 202 12.24 15.41 4.89
C VAL A 202 10.74 15.61 4.66
N PHE A 203 9.92 15.32 5.65
CA PHE A 203 8.46 15.50 5.61
C PHE A 203 8.00 16.91 6.05
N SER A 204 8.88 17.92 5.97
CA SER A 204 8.59 19.27 6.46
C SER A 204 7.50 20.02 5.67
N ASP A 205 7.21 19.61 4.46
CA ASP A 205 6.09 20.11 3.62
C ASP A 205 4.77 19.34 3.84
N GLY A 206 4.78 18.39 4.77
CA GLY A 206 3.64 17.55 5.15
C GLY A 206 3.65 16.20 4.43
N VAL A 207 2.84 15.27 4.93
CA VAL A 207 2.78 13.88 4.46
C VAL A 207 1.43 13.51 3.82
N SER A 208 0.62 14.49 3.46
CA SER A 208 -0.76 14.24 3.00
C SER A 208 -0.85 13.36 1.74
N THR A 209 0.11 13.47 0.84
CA THR A 209 0.20 12.69 -0.40
C THR A 209 1.13 11.47 -0.28
N GLU A 210 1.71 11.23 0.89
CA GLU A 210 2.72 10.20 1.16
C GLU A 210 2.29 9.22 2.25
N MET A 211 1.19 9.55 2.94
CA MET A 211 0.68 8.76 4.06
C MET A 211 0.07 7.45 3.58
N ALA A 212 0.65 6.33 4.00
CA ALA A 212 0.14 5.00 3.70
C ALA A 212 -1.10 4.65 4.51
N ILE A 213 -1.87 3.70 3.98
CA ILE A 213 -2.84 2.94 4.77
C ILE A 213 -2.15 1.66 5.23
N VAL A 214 -2.14 1.43 6.55
CA VAL A 214 -1.53 0.24 7.14
C VAL A 214 -2.56 -0.52 7.97
N SER A 215 -2.68 -1.82 7.73
CA SER A 215 -3.60 -2.73 8.43
C SER A 215 -2.88 -4.02 8.80
N GLY A 216 -3.45 -4.79 9.72
CA GLY A 216 -2.86 -6.05 10.17
C GLY A 216 -2.51 -6.03 11.65
N SER A 217 -1.68 -6.98 12.06
CA SER A 217 -1.27 -7.18 13.46
C SER A 217 0.15 -7.76 13.56
N ILE A 218 0.70 -7.71 14.77
CA ILE A 218 2.01 -8.33 15.07
C ILE A 218 2.04 -9.82 14.74
N SER A 219 0.92 -10.54 14.98
CA SER A 219 0.85 -11.99 14.81
C SER A 219 0.58 -12.46 13.39
N GLU A 220 -0.04 -11.62 12.57
CA GLU A 220 -0.45 -11.96 11.21
C GLU A 220 0.39 -11.25 10.15
N GLY A 221 1.25 -10.31 10.57
CA GLY A 221 1.91 -9.38 9.68
C GLY A 221 1.05 -8.16 9.38
N PHE A 222 1.62 -7.22 8.64
CA PHE A 222 0.95 -6.00 8.23
C PHE A 222 0.86 -5.93 6.71
N LYS A 223 -0.17 -5.21 6.22
CA LYS A 223 -0.30 -4.80 4.82
C LYS A 223 -0.26 -3.28 4.75
N LEU A 224 0.58 -2.78 3.85
CA LEU A 224 0.66 -1.37 3.48
C LEU A 224 0.08 -1.19 2.08
N THR A 225 -0.81 -0.23 1.90
CA THR A 225 -1.28 0.19 0.58
C THR A 225 -1.07 1.69 0.41
N HIS A 226 -0.60 2.09 -0.79
CA HIS A 226 -0.38 3.49 -1.11
C HIS A 226 -0.55 3.75 -2.60
N SER A 227 -1.01 4.95 -2.97
CA SER A 227 -1.06 5.40 -4.37
C SER A 227 -0.07 6.54 -4.58
N ILE A 228 0.76 6.44 -5.61
CA ILE A 228 1.71 7.48 -6.00
C ILE A 228 1.25 8.08 -7.31
N VAL A 229 0.99 9.38 -7.32
CA VAL A 229 0.66 10.14 -8.52
C VAL A 229 1.94 10.79 -9.05
N ALA A 230 2.32 10.42 -10.27
CA ALA A 230 3.47 10.96 -10.98
C ALA A 230 3.04 11.63 -12.29
N ALA A 231 3.90 12.45 -12.89
CA ALA A 231 3.72 12.97 -14.23
C ALA A 231 4.73 12.29 -15.17
N SER A 232 4.22 11.49 -16.13
CA SER A 232 5.05 10.76 -17.10
C SER A 232 5.55 11.63 -18.26
#